data_0470f9fe5a869debbe03b8e72c916885
#
_entry.id   0470f9fe5a869debbe03b8e72c916885
#
_cell.length_a   1.000
_cell.length_b   1.000
_cell.length_c   1.000
_cell.angle_alpha   90.00
_cell.angle_beta   90.00
_cell.angle_gamma   90.00
#
_symmetry.space_group_name_H-M   'P 1'
#
loop_
_entity.id
_entity.type
_entity.pdbx_description
1 polymer ?
#
loop_
_entity_poly.entity_id
_entity_poly.type
_entity_poly.pdbx_seq_one_letter_code
_entity_poly.pdbx_strand_id
1 'polypeptide(L)'
;MMNRYKMFFIMVANSLLRRRARMAIALLAVAIGATIISGMITVYKEVPEQMGRAFRAYGANLLILPGTDTGTMQESSIAAVRKSLSGYEIVGITPFLYDTLLINHQTVMAGGTDFTVLQEVSPYWQIRGDWPTPGEKEILLGAEFAAKLRVNPGDTITVSGGEGTIVSDYRVSGIVRTGGNEENFVFVSLPDMQSMKGRPGELSLAQVSVVAGQDELTRAEEKIRTDVPGVQPQLVKQIAQSEGTVLGKLQALVLIVTVVVLVLTLICVSTTMMAIVTERR
;
A
#
# COMPACT_ATOMS: atom_id res chain seq x y z
N MET A 1 22.54 -10.66 -66.17
CA MET A 1 21.09 -10.67 -65.85
C MET A 1 20.87 -9.97 -64.51
N MET A 2 20.45 -8.75 -64.52
CA MET A 2 20.15 -8.01 -63.29
C MET A 2 18.85 -8.50 -62.71
N ASN A 3 18.86 -8.99 -61.47
CA ASN A 3 17.76 -9.68 -60.81
C ASN A 3 16.54 -8.76 -60.77
N ARG A 4 15.37 -9.19 -61.30
CA ARG A 4 14.11 -8.39 -61.36
C ARG A 4 13.74 -7.73 -60.04
N TYR A 5 14.07 -8.36 -58.93
CA TYR A 5 13.91 -7.81 -57.57
C TYR A 5 14.82 -6.61 -57.28
N LYS A 6 16.05 -6.63 -57.77
CA LYS A 6 17.02 -5.54 -57.59
C LYS A 6 16.60 -4.29 -58.36
N MET A 7 16.05 -4.45 -59.57
CA MET A 7 15.49 -3.36 -60.37
C MET A 7 14.21 -2.77 -59.77
N PHE A 8 13.36 -3.61 -59.20
CA PHE A 8 12.17 -3.17 -58.46
C PHE A 8 12.56 -2.35 -57.21
N PHE A 9 13.47 -2.83 -56.41
CA PHE A 9 13.97 -2.10 -55.24
C PHE A 9 14.63 -0.76 -55.59
N ILE A 10 15.41 -0.70 -56.68
CA ILE A 10 16.06 0.54 -57.14
C ILE A 10 15.01 1.54 -57.66
N MET A 11 13.95 1.10 -58.38
CA MET A 11 12.85 1.97 -58.82
C MET A 11 12.05 2.51 -57.61
N VAL A 12 11.77 1.66 -56.65
CA VAL A 12 11.05 2.06 -55.44
C VAL A 12 11.92 3.06 -54.63
N ALA A 13 13.17 2.78 -54.44
CA ALA A 13 14.12 3.66 -53.72
C ALA A 13 14.26 5.05 -54.40
N ASN A 14 14.43 5.09 -55.75
CA ASN A 14 14.51 6.35 -56.48
C ASN A 14 13.20 7.15 -56.52
N SER A 15 12.07 6.48 -56.55
CA SER A 15 10.77 7.11 -56.43
C SER A 15 10.55 7.72 -55.02
N LEU A 16 11.03 7.04 -54.00
CA LEU A 16 11.02 7.49 -52.61
C LEU A 16 11.96 8.69 -52.41
N LEU A 17 13.15 8.67 -52.97
CA LEU A 17 14.13 9.72 -52.83
C LEU A 17 13.75 11.05 -53.53
N ARG A 18 12.91 11.01 -54.59
CA ARG A 18 12.41 12.23 -55.27
C ARG A 18 11.37 13.02 -54.46
N ARG A 19 10.75 12.40 -53.45
CA ARG A 19 9.70 13.03 -52.60
C ARG A 19 10.06 13.06 -51.13
N ARG A 20 11.33 13.34 -50.80
CA ARG A 20 11.94 13.27 -49.47
C ARG A 20 11.14 14.01 -48.38
N ALA A 21 10.65 15.23 -48.68
CA ALA A 21 9.93 16.04 -47.71
C ALA A 21 8.60 15.42 -47.27
N ARG A 22 7.79 14.90 -48.22
CA ARG A 22 6.49 14.28 -47.91
C ARG A 22 6.65 12.96 -47.18
N MET A 23 7.65 12.16 -47.55
CA MET A 23 7.99 10.92 -46.83
C MET A 23 8.50 11.17 -45.43
N ALA A 24 9.34 12.21 -45.25
CA ALA A 24 9.82 12.58 -43.93
C ALA A 24 8.67 12.99 -43.01
N ILE A 25 7.67 13.75 -43.54
CA ILE A 25 6.49 14.11 -42.75
C ILE A 25 5.64 12.90 -42.36
N ALA A 26 5.41 11.97 -43.31
CA ALA A 26 4.66 10.75 -43.01
C ALA A 26 5.38 9.85 -42.00
N LEU A 27 6.71 9.71 -42.12
CA LEU A 27 7.54 8.92 -41.22
C LEU A 27 7.63 9.56 -39.82
N LEU A 28 7.73 10.89 -39.74
CA LEU A 28 7.63 11.66 -38.51
C LEU A 28 6.27 11.47 -37.82
N ALA A 29 5.17 11.54 -38.55
CA ALA A 29 3.84 11.34 -38.00
C ALA A 29 3.67 9.94 -37.39
N VAL A 30 4.15 8.90 -38.10
CA VAL A 30 4.14 7.51 -37.60
C VAL A 30 5.06 7.37 -36.38
N ALA A 31 6.27 7.95 -36.42
CA ALA A 31 7.21 7.90 -35.29
C ALA A 31 6.63 8.58 -34.04
N ILE A 32 6.03 9.76 -34.19
CA ILE A 32 5.37 10.44 -33.07
C ILE A 32 4.21 9.59 -32.49
N GLY A 33 3.37 9.05 -33.36
CA GLY A 33 2.28 8.17 -32.93
C GLY A 33 2.77 6.92 -32.19
N ALA A 34 3.79 6.26 -32.71
CA ALA A 34 4.42 5.09 -32.07
C ALA A 34 5.06 5.44 -30.72
N THR A 35 5.75 6.60 -30.63
CA THR A 35 6.37 7.07 -29.38
C THR A 35 5.31 7.35 -28.30
N ILE A 36 4.21 8.01 -28.67
CA ILE A 36 3.09 8.30 -27.75
C ILE A 36 2.48 6.98 -27.25
N ILE A 37 2.21 6.04 -28.14
CA ILE A 37 1.62 4.74 -27.76
C ILE A 37 2.58 3.96 -26.87
N SER A 38 3.87 3.91 -27.20
CA SER A 38 4.88 3.22 -26.40
C SER A 38 5.03 3.85 -25.00
N GLY A 39 5.13 5.18 -24.94
CA GLY A 39 5.20 5.91 -23.67
C GLY A 39 3.97 5.66 -22.80
N MET A 40 2.80 5.62 -23.41
CA MET A 40 1.53 5.39 -22.75
C MET A 40 1.40 3.98 -22.18
N ILE A 41 1.84 2.96 -22.92
CA ILE A 41 1.88 1.55 -22.46
C ILE A 41 2.86 1.42 -21.28
N THR A 42 4.00 2.11 -21.34
CA THR A 42 4.98 2.11 -20.25
C THR A 42 4.38 2.72 -18.98
N VAL A 43 3.76 3.89 -19.08
CA VAL A 43 3.07 4.54 -17.95
C VAL A 43 1.96 3.64 -17.39
N TYR A 44 1.17 3.00 -18.26
CA TYR A 44 0.10 2.10 -17.86
C TYR A 44 0.58 0.89 -17.03
N LYS A 45 1.76 0.36 -17.32
CA LYS A 45 2.34 -0.79 -16.60
C LYS A 45 3.12 -0.37 -15.37
N GLU A 46 3.99 0.63 -15.51
CA GLU A 46 4.96 1.00 -14.47
C GLU A 46 4.33 1.79 -13.31
N VAL A 47 3.34 2.67 -13.60
CA VAL A 47 2.75 3.50 -12.55
C VAL A 47 2.04 2.67 -11.48
N PRO A 48 1.17 1.68 -11.80
CA PRO A 48 0.55 0.83 -10.80
C PRO A 48 1.57 0.01 -9.98
N GLU A 49 2.66 -0.46 -10.61
CA GLU A 49 3.71 -1.21 -9.91
C GLU A 49 4.53 -0.33 -8.97
N GLN A 50 4.86 0.91 -9.39
CA GLN A 50 5.56 1.87 -8.54
C GLN A 50 4.67 2.36 -7.38
N MET A 51 3.39 2.62 -7.64
CA MET A 51 2.42 2.94 -6.59
C MET A 51 2.26 1.76 -5.63
N GLY A 52 2.12 0.53 -6.10
CA GLY A 52 2.09 -0.66 -5.26
C GLY A 52 3.34 -0.81 -4.37
N ARG A 53 4.51 -0.38 -4.83
CA ARG A 53 5.74 -0.30 -4.02
C ARG A 53 5.74 0.85 -3.02
N ALA A 54 5.18 2.00 -3.37
CA ALA A 54 5.02 3.13 -2.47
C ALA A 54 3.99 2.83 -1.37
N PHE A 55 2.88 2.16 -1.70
CA PHE A 55 1.87 1.74 -0.71
C PHE A 55 2.37 0.69 0.29
N ARG A 56 3.39 -0.08 -0.06
CA ARG A 56 4.11 -0.98 0.87
C ARG A 56 4.74 -0.24 2.05
N ALA A 57 5.06 1.05 1.87
CA ALA A 57 5.59 1.90 2.93
C ALA A 57 4.51 2.47 3.87
N TYR A 58 3.21 2.26 3.57
CA TYR A 58 2.09 2.83 4.33
C TYR A 58 1.48 1.89 5.38
N GLY A 59 2.12 0.77 5.70
CA GLY A 59 1.71 -0.05 6.84
C GLY A 59 0.98 -1.34 6.47
N ALA A 60 0.19 -1.84 7.40
CA ALA A 60 -0.55 -3.08 7.24
C ALA A 60 -1.58 -3.00 6.11
N ASN A 61 -1.59 -4.00 5.26
CA ASN A 61 -2.55 -4.12 4.15
C ASN A 61 -3.58 -5.24 4.37
N LEU A 62 -3.42 -6.01 5.43
CA LEU A 62 -4.34 -7.07 5.82
C LEU A 62 -4.56 -7.03 7.34
N LEU A 63 -5.81 -7.09 7.76
CA LEU A 63 -6.22 -7.22 9.17
C LEU A 63 -6.70 -8.63 9.43
N ILE A 64 -6.28 -9.20 10.55
CA ILE A 64 -6.78 -10.47 11.05
C ILE A 64 -7.65 -10.16 12.26
N LEU A 65 -8.93 -10.39 12.12
CA LEU A 65 -9.94 -10.18 13.15
C LEU A 65 -10.37 -11.52 13.77
N PRO A 66 -10.90 -11.52 14.98
CA PRO A 66 -11.54 -12.71 15.56
C PRO A 66 -12.71 -13.17 14.68
N GLY A 67 -12.79 -14.46 14.44
CA GLY A 67 -13.91 -15.09 13.70
C GLY A 67 -15.09 -15.48 14.56
N THR A 68 -15.03 -15.22 15.87
CA THR A 68 -16.06 -15.60 16.85
C THR A 68 -16.63 -14.37 17.53
N ASP A 69 -17.84 -14.48 18.09
CA ASP A 69 -18.53 -13.42 18.84
C ASP A 69 -17.82 -13.03 20.15
N THR A 70 -16.72 -13.68 20.51
CA THR A 70 -15.93 -13.40 21.72
C THR A 70 -15.15 -12.09 21.65
N GLY A 71 -15.02 -11.50 20.46
CA GLY A 71 -14.29 -10.24 20.25
C GLY A 71 -12.76 -10.35 20.40
N THR A 72 -12.23 -11.55 20.64
CA THR A 72 -10.79 -11.83 20.77
C THR A 72 -10.40 -13.12 20.06
N MET A 73 -9.13 -13.21 19.69
CA MET A 73 -8.49 -14.42 19.14
C MET A 73 -7.28 -14.80 19.99
N GLN A 74 -6.82 -16.03 19.85
CA GLN A 74 -5.62 -16.51 20.54
C GLN A 74 -4.35 -16.04 19.81
N GLU A 75 -3.33 -15.66 20.56
CA GLU A 75 -2.02 -15.26 20.03
C GLU A 75 -1.37 -16.37 19.18
N SER A 76 -1.64 -17.64 19.53
CA SER A 76 -1.21 -18.81 18.74
C SER A 76 -1.70 -18.79 17.29
N SER A 77 -2.80 -18.11 17.00
CA SER A 77 -3.33 -17.93 15.63
C SER A 77 -2.36 -17.19 14.72
N ILE A 78 -1.48 -16.33 15.27
CA ILE A 78 -0.45 -15.63 14.50
C ILE A 78 0.52 -16.61 13.82
N ALA A 79 0.92 -17.66 14.54
CA ALA A 79 1.79 -18.68 13.98
C ALA A 79 1.12 -19.44 12.81
N ALA A 80 -0.18 -19.74 12.95
CA ALA A 80 -0.98 -20.36 11.90
C ALA A 80 -1.12 -19.41 10.67
N VAL A 81 -1.41 -18.12 10.87
CA VAL A 81 -1.46 -17.13 9.81
C VAL A 81 -0.12 -17.01 9.08
N ARG A 82 0.99 -16.93 9.82
CA ARG A 82 2.34 -16.90 9.24
C ARG A 82 2.62 -18.13 8.40
N LYS A 83 2.21 -19.32 8.85
CA LYS A 83 2.35 -20.56 8.11
C LYS A 83 1.50 -20.59 6.84
N SER A 84 0.27 -20.11 6.90
CA SER A 84 -0.61 -19.97 5.73
C SER A 84 0.01 -19.07 4.67
N LEU A 85 0.67 -18.01 5.08
CA LEU A 85 1.35 -17.03 4.20
C LEU A 85 2.78 -17.44 3.81
N SER A 86 3.20 -18.70 3.97
CA SER A 86 4.57 -19.18 3.72
C SER A 86 5.08 -18.97 2.28
N GLY A 87 4.20 -18.68 1.31
CA GLY A 87 4.57 -18.37 -0.08
C GLY A 87 4.62 -16.88 -0.40
N TYR A 88 4.42 -16.01 0.60
CA TYR A 88 4.41 -14.55 0.45
C TYR A 88 5.56 -13.92 1.22
N GLU A 89 6.05 -12.79 0.73
CA GLU A 89 7.00 -11.97 1.46
C GLU A 89 6.27 -11.17 2.53
N ILE A 90 6.46 -11.52 3.81
CA ILE A 90 5.83 -10.89 4.95
C ILE A 90 6.82 -9.89 5.57
N VAL A 91 6.46 -8.61 5.62
CA VAL A 91 7.23 -7.58 6.34
C VAL A 91 7.10 -7.82 7.84
N GLY A 92 5.88 -7.99 8.34
CA GLY A 92 5.62 -8.28 9.74
C GLY A 92 4.17 -8.60 10.03
N ILE A 93 3.93 -9.18 11.19
CA ILE A 93 2.59 -9.41 11.76
C ILE A 93 2.59 -8.81 13.15
N THR A 94 1.92 -7.68 13.33
CA THR A 94 1.86 -6.93 14.58
C THR A 94 0.58 -7.28 15.33
N PRO A 95 0.69 -7.92 16.52
CA PRO A 95 -0.46 -8.20 17.37
C PRO A 95 -0.95 -6.95 18.08
N PHE A 96 -2.26 -6.85 18.30
CA PHE A 96 -2.86 -5.82 19.14
C PHE A 96 -3.90 -6.41 20.08
N LEU A 97 -3.80 -6.04 21.36
CA LEU A 97 -4.85 -6.19 22.35
C LEU A 97 -5.34 -4.80 22.73
N TYR A 98 -6.52 -4.41 22.25
CA TYR A 98 -7.17 -3.15 22.61
C TYR A 98 -8.07 -3.32 23.80
N ASP A 99 -7.90 -2.42 24.77
CA ASP A 99 -8.78 -2.30 25.95
C ASP A 99 -8.59 -0.88 26.54
N THR A 100 -9.25 -0.57 27.64
CA THR A 100 -9.08 0.71 28.33
C THR A 100 -8.08 0.59 29.47
N LEU A 101 -7.27 1.60 29.68
CA LEU A 101 -6.43 1.73 30.87
C LEU A 101 -6.85 2.98 31.66
N LEU A 102 -6.52 3.00 32.93
CA LEU A 102 -6.62 4.17 33.80
C LEU A 102 -5.26 4.82 33.93
N ILE A 103 -5.15 6.07 33.47
CA ILE A 103 -3.94 6.88 33.57
C ILE A 103 -4.31 8.14 34.34
N ASN A 104 -3.66 8.36 35.50
CA ASN A 104 -3.98 9.48 36.36
C ASN A 104 -5.49 9.62 36.64
N HIS A 105 -6.17 8.50 36.89
CA HIS A 105 -7.63 8.39 37.12
C HIS A 105 -8.51 8.73 35.88
N GLN A 106 -7.93 8.86 34.70
CA GLN A 106 -8.68 9.04 33.45
C GLN A 106 -8.68 7.75 32.64
N THR A 107 -9.85 7.30 32.22
CA THR A 107 -9.97 6.16 31.31
C THR A 107 -9.54 6.56 29.90
N VAL A 108 -8.63 5.81 29.32
CA VAL A 108 -8.14 6.01 27.96
C VAL A 108 -8.12 4.69 27.21
N MET A 109 -8.40 4.74 25.90
CA MET A 109 -8.20 3.59 25.02
C MET A 109 -6.71 3.28 24.92
N ALA A 110 -6.36 2.01 25.10
CA ALA A 110 -4.97 1.56 25.07
C ALA A 110 -4.83 0.34 24.14
N GLY A 111 -3.65 0.23 23.53
CA GLY A 111 -3.25 -0.92 22.72
C GLY A 111 -2.00 -1.58 23.29
N GLY A 112 -2.09 -2.86 23.62
CA GLY A 112 -0.92 -3.70 23.89
C GLY A 112 -0.39 -4.25 22.56
N THR A 113 0.91 -4.07 22.30
CA THR A 113 1.51 -4.46 21.00
C THR A 113 2.97 -4.87 21.15
N ASP A 114 3.52 -5.47 20.10
CA ASP A 114 4.96 -5.70 19.96
C ASP A 114 5.58 -4.52 19.20
N PHE A 115 6.30 -3.66 19.92
CA PHE A 115 6.92 -2.47 19.36
C PHE A 115 8.01 -2.78 18.34
N THR A 116 8.69 -3.92 18.44
CA THR A 116 9.74 -4.32 17.51
C THR A 116 9.17 -4.53 16.12
N VAL A 117 8.08 -5.29 16.04
CA VAL A 117 7.39 -5.56 14.77
C VAL A 117 6.60 -4.34 14.30
N LEU A 118 6.02 -3.56 15.24
CA LEU A 118 5.27 -2.36 14.91
C LEU A 118 6.10 -1.33 14.14
N GLN A 119 7.37 -1.14 14.50
CA GLN A 119 8.31 -0.26 13.80
C GLN A 119 8.46 -0.64 12.33
N GLU A 120 8.52 -1.93 12.03
CA GLU A 120 8.68 -2.43 10.68
C GLU A 120 7.38 -2.32 9.87
N VAL A 121 6.25 -2.62 10.52
CA VAL A 121 4.93 -2.63 9.88
C VAL A 121 4.33 -1.24 9.73
N SER A 122 4.69 -0.30 10.60
CA SER A 122 4.12 1.06 10.61
C SER A 122 5.18 2.16 10.52
N PRO A 123 5.96 2.22 9.44
CA PRO A 123 7.06 3.19 9.27
C PRO A 123 6.59 4.65 9.21
N TYR A 124 5.29 4.88 9.01
CA TYR A 124 4.69 6.22 8.98
C TYR A 124 4.44 6.81 10.38
N TRP A 125 4.60 6.03 11.43
CA TRP A 125 4.49 6.52 12.80
C TRP A 125 5.66 7.45 13.13
N GLN A 126 5.37 8.72 13.32
CA GLN A 126 6.37 9.71 13.69
C GLN A 126 6.49 9.76 15.22
N ILE A 127 7.66 9.39 15.75
CA ILE A 127 7.91 9.34 17.18
C ILE A 127 8.75 10.56 17.58
N ARG A 128 8.28 11.29 18.60
CA ARG A 128 9.07 12.28 19.32
C ARG A 128 9.56 11.64 20.62
N GLY A 129 10.84 11.44 20.78
CA GLY A 129 11.47 10.60 21.79
C GLY A 129 11.91 9.28 21.20
N ASP A 130 11.86 8.21 21.97
CA ASP A 130 12.32 6.89 21.60
C ASP A 130 11.18 5.87 21.57
N TRP A 131 11.37 4.78 20.83
CA TRP A 131 10.48 3.63 20.92
C TRP A 131 10.66 2.92 22.27
N PRO A 132 9.57 2.34 22.84
CA PRO A 132 9.69 1.56 24.07
C PRO A 132 10.65 0.39 23.93
N THR A 133 11.50 0.22 24.92
CA THR A 133 12.47 -0.89 24.99
C THR A 133 11.77 -2.17 25.44
N PRO A 134 11.96 -3.31 24.72
CA PRO A 134 11.36 -4.56 25.12
C PRO A 134 11.76 -4.98 26.55
N GLY A 135 10.75 -5.31 27.36
CA GLY A 135 10.95 -5.75 28.75
C GLY A 135 11.04 -4.63 29.78
N GLU A 136 11.10 -3.37 29.37
CA GLU A 136 11.06 -2.22 30.27
C GLU A 136 9.62 -1.70 30.46
N LYS A 137 9.36 -1.08 31.62
CA LYS A 137 8.07 -0.41 31.87
C LYS A 137 8.01 0.93 31.16
N GLU A 138 7.86 0.88 29.87
CA GLU A 138 7.81 2.05 29.00
C GLU A 138 6.49 2.10 28.24
N ILE A 139 6.06 3.32 27.94
CA ILE A 139 4.77 3.60 27.32
C ILE A 139 4.95 4.61 26.18
N LEU A 140 4.21 4.41 25.10
CA LEU A 140 4.12 5.33 23.99
C LEU A 140 2.77 6.04 24.06
N LEU A 141 2.75 7.36 24.02
CA LEU A 141 1.52 8.15 24.08
C LEU A 141 1.17 8.72 22.69
N GLY A 142 -0.10 8.67 22.31
CA GLY A 142 -0.58 9.43 21.18
C GLY A 142 -0.48 10.94 21.44
N ALA A 143 -0.20 11.71 20.39
CA ALA A 143 0.10 13.14 20.49
C ALA A 143 -1.04 13.95 21.11
N GLU A 144 -2.29 13.65 20.76
CA GLU A 144 -3.48 14.31 21.30
C GLU A 144 -3.67 14.00 22.80
N PHE A 145 -3.44 12.74 23.20
CA PHE A 145 -3.55 12.35 24.60
C PHE A 145 -2.42 12.94 25.45
N ALA A 146 -1.19 12.92 24.96
CA ALA A 146 -0.05 13.52 25.62
C ALA A 146 -0.24 15.04 25.84
N ALA A 147 -0.79 15.74 24.84
CA ALA A 147 -1.10 17.17 24.95
C ALA A 147 -2.15 17.45 26.03
N LYS A 148 -3.21 16.62 26.14
CA LYS A 148 -4.22 16.74 27.19
C LYS A 148 -3.65 16.57 28.60
N LEU A 149 -2.73 15.62 28.77
CA LEU A 149 -2.05 15.38 30.05
C LEU A 149 -0.89 16.33 30.32
N ARG A 150 -0.42 17.08 29.32
CA ARG A 150 0.79 17.93 29.36
C ARG A 150 2.06 17.16 29.72
N VAL A 151 2.19 15.95 29.19
CA VAL A 151 3.29 15.02 29.46
C VAL A 151 4.27 15.04 28.29
N ASN A 152 5.55 14.91 28.60
CA ASN A 152 6.65 14.87 27.62
C ASN A 152 7.41 13.53 27.70
N PRO A 153 8.17 13.15 26.66
CA PRO A 153 9.10 12.03 26.76
C PRO A 153 10.05 12.18 27.91
N GLY A 154 10.23 11.10 28.70
CA GLY A 154 11.01 11.08 29.94
C GLY A 154 10.19 11.21 31.22
N ASP A 155 8.97 11.72 31.16
CA ASP A 155 8.07 11.79 32.31
C ASP A 155 7.61 10.40 32.75
N THR A 156 7.21 10.29 34.02
CA THR A 156 6.62 9.06 34.56
C THR A 156 5.14 9.26 34.82
N ILE A 157 4.35 8.27 34.39
CA ILE A 157 2.89 8.25 34.57
C ILE A 157 2.45 6.97 35.26
N THR A 158 1.40 7.09 36.06
CA THR A 158 0.82 5.95 36.77
C THR A 158 -0.27 5.31 35.93
N VAL A 159 -0.15 4.02 35.69
CA VAL A 159 -1.03 3.21 34.82
C VAL A 159 -1.65 2.09 35.64
N SER A 160 -2.95 1.84 35.43
CA SER A 160 -3.70 0.75 36.03
C SER A 160 -4.61 0.08 34.99
N GLY A 161 -4.78 -1.23 35.08
CA GLY A 161 -5.70 -2.00 34.24
C GLY A 161 -7.20 -1.78 34.51
N GLY A 162 -7.53 -1.09 35.61
CA GLY A 162 -8.90 -0.86 36.09
C GLY A 162 -9.00 -0.92 37.62
N GLU A 163 -10.21 -0.83 38.15
CA GLU A 163 -10.44 -0.95 39.60
C GLU A 163 -9.96 -2.32 40.13
N GLY A 164 -9.17 -2.29 41.22
CA GLY A 164 -8.64 -3.51 41.86
C GLY A 164 -7.42 -4.14 41.17
N THR A 165 -6.92 -3.56 40.08
CA THR A 165 -5.71 -4.04 39.42
C THR A 165 -4.45 -3.37 39.95
N ILE A 166 -3.27 -4.00 39.71
CA ILE A 166 -1.99 -3.48 40.12
C ILE A 166 -1.73 -2.15 39.41
N VAL A 167 -1.43 -1.13 40.20
CA VAL A 167 -0.98 0.17 39.75
C VAL A 167 0.53 0.12 39.56
N SER A 168 1.00 0.55 38.41
CA SER A 168 2.42 0.58 38.07
C SER A 168 2.81 1.90 37.43
N ASP A 169 4.02 2.34 37.67
CA ASP A 169 4.59 3.52 37.05
C ASP A 169 5.29 3.12 35.76
N TYR A 170 5.02 3.88 34.71
CA TYR A 170 5.60 3.71 33.37
C TYR A 170 6.31 5.00 32.96
N ARG A 171 7.47 4.84 32.36
CA ARG A 171 8.21 5.96 31.76
C ARG A 171 7.65 6.22 30.34
N VAL A 172 7.32 7.44 30.03
CA VAL A 172 6.95 7.84 28.68
C VAL A 172 8.21 7.85 27.82
N SER A 173 8.38 6.84 26.95
CA SER A 173 9.52 6.76 26.03
C SER A 173 9.38 7.73 24.88
N GLY A 174 8.18 7.86 24.34
CA GLY A 174 7.92 8.71 23.19
C GLY A 174 6.46 9.12 23.03
N ILE A 175 6.25 10.05 22.12
CA ILE A 175 4.93 10.54 21.72
C ILE A 175 4.77 10.30 20.23
N VAL A 176 3.70 9.58 19.85
CA VAL A 176 3.45 9.19 18.47
C VAL A 176 2.47 10.12 17.78
N ARG A 177 2.78 10.47 16.54
CA ARG A 177 1.90 11.16 15.61
C ARG A 177 1.69 10.28 14.38
N THR A 178 0.43 9.99 14.07
CA THR A 178 0.06 9.11 12.96
C THR A 178 -0.83 9.81 11.92
N GLY A 179 -1.45 10.93 12.29
CA GLY A 179 -2.51 11.58 11.52
C GLY A 179 -3.87 10.88 11.67
N GLY A 180 -4.00 9.89 12.57
CA GLY A 180 -5.20 9.10 12.77
C GLY A 180 -5.70 9.09 14.22
N ASN A 181 -6.66 8.19 14.49
CA ASN A 181 -7.28 8.07 15.83
C ASN A 181 -6.31 7.57 16.89
N GLU A 182 -5.23 6.92 16.51
CA GLU A 182 -4.16 6.41 17.37
C GLU A 182 -3.52 7.51 18.20
N GLU A 183 -3.61 8.77 17.75
CA GLU A 183 -3.11 9.94 18.51
C GLU A 183 -3.88 10.19 19.82
N ASN A 184 -5.05 9.58 19.99
CA ASN A 184 -5.81 9.61 21.24
C ASN A 184 -5.57 8.37 22.13
N PHE A 185 -4.76 7.42 21.68
CA PHE A 185 -4.53 6.15 22.34
C PHE A 185 -3.19 6.17 23.10
N VAL A 186 -3.05 5.14 23.90
CA VAL A 186 -1.84 4.82 24.63
C VAL A 186 -1.37 3.44 24.22
N PHE A 187 -0.06 3.23 24.09
CA PHE A 187 0.48 1.93 23.69
C PHE A 187 1.48 1.43 24.74
N VAL A 188 1.25 0.19 25.18
CA VAL A 188 2.11 -0.54 26.12
C VAL A 188 2.57 -1.84 25.47
N SER A 189 3.52 -2.54 26.08
CA SER A 189 3.91 -3.86 25.61
C SER A 189 2.72 -4.83 25.67
N LEU A 190 2.64 -5.77 24.71
CA LEU A 190 1.56 -6.76 24.69
C LEU A 190 1.51 -7.60 25.97
N PRO A 191 2.63 -8.10 26.51
CA PRO A 191 2.62 -8.85 27.78
C PRO A 191 2.10 -8.02 28.97
N ASP A 192 2.45 -6.72 29.04
CA ASP A 192 1.96 -5.85 30.08
C ASP A 192 0.44 -5.66 29.98
N MET A 193 -0.06 -5.41 28.77
CA MET A 193 -1.51 -5.25 28.55
C MET A 193 -2.26 -6.52 28.93
N GLN A 194 -1.79 -7.69 28.49
CA GLN A 194 -2.37 -8.98 28.81
C GLN A 194 -2.38 -9.23 30.33
N SER A 195 -1.29 -8.91 31.00
CA SER A 195 -1.16 -9.05 32.46
C SER A 195 -2.09 -8.10 33.21
N MET A 196 -2.12 -6.82 32.86
CA MET A 196 -2.98 -5.83 33.49
C MET A 196 -4.47 -6.14 33.33
N LYS A 197 -4.86 -6.82 32.24
CA LYS A 197 -6.25 -7.18 31.95
C LYS A 197 -6.61 -8.61 32.35
N GLY A 198 -5.65 -9.42 32.81
CA GLY A 198 -5.89 -10.81 33.15
C GLY A 198 -6.30 -11.67 31.91
N ARG A 199 -5.79 -11.32 30.73
CA ARG A 199 -6.14 -11.93 29.44
C ARG A 199 -4.91 -12.45 28.72
N PRO A 200 -4.17 -13.41 29.30
CA PRO A 200 -2.94 -13.94 28.73
C PRO A 200 -3.20 -14.65 27.40
N GLY A 201 -2.39 -14.34 26.39
CA GLY A 201 -2.48 -14.95 25.07
C GLY A 201 -3.67 -14.49 24.22
N GLU A 202 -4.44 -13.49 24.66
CA GLU A 202 -5.56 -12.95 23.87
C GLU A 202 -5.14 -11.73 23.05
N LEU A 203 -5.74 -11.60 21.86
CA LEU A 203 -5.59 -10.48 20.95
C LEU A 203 -6.93 -9.96 20.47
N SER A 204 -7.06 -8.66 20.26
CA SER A 204 -8.20 -8.06 19.59
C SER A 204 -8.12 -8.16 18.08
N LEU A 205 -6.92 -8.02 17.52
CA LEU A 205 -6.62 -8.16 16.09
C LEU A 205 -5.12 -8.32 15.86
N ALA A 206 -4.76 -8.69 14.63
CA ALA A 206 -3.37 -8.54 14.18
C ALA A 206 -3.34 -7.78 12.85
N GLN A 207 -2.35 -6.90 12.71
CA GLN A 207 -2.05 -6.19 11.48
C GLN A 207 -0.96 -6.93 10.74
N VAL A 208 -1.18 -7.23 9.47
CA VAL A 208 -0.23 -7.95 8.62
C VAL A 208 0.18 -7.04 7.46
N SER A 209 1.47 -6.92 7.24
CA SER A 209 2.04 -6.26 6.06
C SER A 209 2.67 -7.32 5.16
N VAL A 210 2.10 -7.48 3.96
CA VAL A 210 2.54 -8.42 2.94
C VAL A 210 2.98 -7.67 1.70
N VAL A 211 4.13 -8.06 1.14
CA VAL A 211 4.62 -7.52 -0.13
C VAL A 211 3.92 -8.23 -1.28
N ALA A 212 2.75 -7.73 -1.68
CA ALA A 212 1.93 -8.37 -2.72
C ALA A 212 1.07 -7.35 -3.47
N GLY A 213 0.72 -7.67 -4.70
CA GLY A 213 -0.27 -6.91 -5.48
C GLY A 213 -1.70 -7.20 -5.03
N GLN A 214 -2.67 -6.42 -5.53
CA GLN A 214 -4.09 -6.52 -5.11
C GLN A 214 -4.67 -7.94 -5.29
N ASP A 215 -4.40 -8.57 -6.43
CA ASP A 215 -4.90 -9.93 -6.72
C ASP A 215 -4.25 -10.99 -5.82
N GLU A 216 -2.99 -10.79 -5.46
CA GLU A 216 -2.26 -11.68 -4.55
C GLU A 216 -2.74 -11.50 -3.10
N LEU A 217 -3.03 -10.27 -2.68
CA LEU A 217 -3.62 -9.99 -1.37
C LEU A 217 -5.01 -10.62 -1.23
N THR A 218 -5.84 -10.58 -2.27
CA THR A 218 -7.14 -11.26 -2.28
C THR A 218 -6.98 -12.77 -2.16
N ARG A 219 -5.99 -13.35 -2.83
CA ARG A 219 -5.67 -14.79 -2.68
C ARG A 219 -5.12 -15.13 -1.29
N ALA A 220 -4.31 -14.25 -0.72
CA ALA A 220 -3.78 -14.39 0.63
C ALA A 220 -4.91 -14.34 1.68
N GLU A 221 -5.85 -13.41 1.53
CA GLU A 221 -7.04 -13.31 2.37
C GLU A 221 -7.84 -14.62 2.34
N GLU A 222 -8.17 -15.14 1.14
CA GLU A 222 -8.94 -16.37 1.00
C GLU A 222 -8.20 -17.59 1.54
N LYS A 223 -6.89 -17.64 1.35
CA LYS A 223 -6.05 -18.71 1.87
C LYS A 223 -6.05 -18.73 3.41
N ILE A 224 -5.88 -17.58 4.06
CA ILE A 224 -5.96 -17.48 5.52
C ILE A 224 -7.35 -17.91 6.01
N ARG A 225 -8.42 -17.48 5.35
CA ARG A 225 -9.79 -17.84 5.70
C ARG A 225 -10.03 -19.36 5.68
N THR A 226 -9.39 -20.05 4.73
CA THR A 226 -9.50 -21.51 4.58
C THR A 226 -8.60 -22.26 5.55
N ASP A 227 -7.36 -21.81 5.73
CA ASP A 227 -6.31 -22.52 6.47
C ASP A 227 -6.38 -22.31 7.98
N VAL A 228 -6.93 -21.16 8.43
CA VAL A 228 -6.92 -20.74 9.84
C VAL A 228 -8.36 -20.53 10.35
N PRO A 229 -9.01 -21.60 10.82
CA PRO A 229 -10.36 -21.45 11.39
C PRO A 229 -10.33 -20.58 12.65
N GLY A 230 -11.38 -19.81 12.86
CA GLY A 230 -11.53 -18.92 14.04
C GLY A 230 -10.93 -17.52 13.88
N VAL A 231 -10.39 -17.20 12.69
CA VAL A 231 -10.00 -15.84 12.33
C VAL A 231 -10.75 -15.36 11.09
N GLN A 232 -10.89 -14.05 10.97
CA GLN A 232 -11.52 -13.38 9.84
C GLN A 232 -10.55 -12.38 9.22
N PRO A 233 -9.84 -12.78 8.16
CA PRO A 233 -8.97 -11.86 7.44
C PRO A 233 -9.80 -10.81 6.68
N GLN A 234 -9.32 -9.57 6.66
CA GLN A 234 -9.92 -8.46 5.90
C GLN A 234 -8.82 -7.63 5.23
N LEU A 235 -8.99 -7.33 3.95
CA LEU A 235 -8.14 -6.36 3.27
C LEU A 235 -8.40 -4.94 3.79
N VAL A 236 -7.34 -4.19 4.05
CA VAL A 236 -7.43 -2.76 4.37
C VAL A 236 -7.76 -1.99 3.10
N LYS A 237 -9.06 -1.84 2.84
CA LYS A 237 -9.60 -1.25 1.59
C LYS A 237 -9.42 0.27 1.50
N GLN A 238 -8.97 0.93 2.54
CA GLN A 238 -9.08 2.39 2.68
C GLN A 238 -8.24 3.19 1.66
N ILE A 239 -7.21 2.60 1.09
CA ILE A 239 -6.34 3.27 0.10
C ILE A 239 -6.69 2.83 -1.33
N ALA A 240 -7.09 1.58 -1.53
CA ALA A 240 -7.31 1.01 -2.86
C ALA A 240 -8.61 1.47 -3.55
N GLN A 241 -9.69 1.79 -2.82
CA GLN A 241 -10.97 2.15 -3.44
C GLN A 241 -11.04 3.59 -3.93
N SER A 242 -10.41 4.52 -3.23
CA SER A 242 -10.36 5.93 -3.66
C SER A 242 -9.50 6.11 -4.91
N GLU A 243 -8.41 5.38 -5.01
CA GLU A 243 -7.42 5.50 -6.08
C GLU A 243 -7.73 4.61 -7.28
N GLY A 244 -8.30 3.43 -7.10
CA GLY A 244 -8.73 2.57 -8.21
C GLY A 244 -9.74 3.25 -9.13
N THR A 245 -10.62 4.08 -8.57
CA THR A 245 -11.61 4.85 -9.35
C THR A 245 -10.94 5.99 -10.13
N VAL A 246 -9.94 6.65 -9.55
CA VAL A 246 -9.18 7.73 -10.20
C VAL A 246 -8.23 7.14 -11.24
N LEU A 247 -7.51 6.06 -10.92
CA LEU A 247 -6.66 5.36 -11.89
C LEU A 247 -7.47 4.80 -13.05
N GLY A 248 -8.62 4.21 -12.82
CA GLY A 248 -9.50 3.71 -13.88
C GLY A 248 -9.99 4.82 -14.82
N LYS A 249 -10.32 6.01 -14.29
CA LYS A 249 -10.67 7.18 -15.10
C LYS A 249 -9.48 7.72 -15.88
N LEU A 250 -8.29 7.77 -15.27
CA LEU A 250 -7.05 8.14 -15.97
C LEU A 250 -6.72 7.14 -17.09
N GLN A 251 -6.84 5.85 -16.84
CA GLN A 251 -6.64 4.79 -17.83
C GLN A 251 -7.59 4.92 -19.02
N ALA A 252 -8.88 5.19 -18.76
CA ALA A 252 -9.87 5.41 -19.80
C ALA A 252 -9.54 6.66 -20.62
N LEU A 253 -9.13 7.75 -19.98
CA LEU A 253 -8.74 9.00 -20.66
C LEU A 253 -7.52 8.78 -21.55
N VAL A 254 -6.52 8.07 -21.04
CA VAL A 254 -5.32 7.69 -21.78
C VAL A 254 -5.65 6.85 -23.00
N LEU A 255 -6.55 5.87 -22.88
CA LEU A 255 -6.98 5.02 -23.96
C LEU A 255 -7.72 5.85 -25.04
N ILE A 256 -8.60 6.76 -24.62
CA ILE A 256 -9.33 7.65 -25.55
C ILE A 256 -8.33 8.53 -26.33
N VAL A 257 -7.38 9.17 -25.64
CA VAL A 257 -6.35 10.01 -26.29
C VAL A 257 -5.51 9.19 -27.26
N THR A 258 -5.13 7.97 -26.91
CA THR A 258 -4.36 7.07 -27.78
C THR A 258 -5.14 6.72 -29.05
N VAL A 259 -6.42 6.39 -28.94
CA VAL A 259 -7.28 6.10 -30.08
C VAL A 259 -7.44 7.33 -30.99
N VAL A 260 -7.66 8.51 -30.41
CA VAL A 260 -7.78 9.77 -31.18
C VAL A 260 -6.49 10.08 -31.95
N VAL A 261 -5.33 9.95 -31.30
CA VAL A 261 -4.02 10.17 -31.95
C VAL A 261 -3.82 9.16 -33.08
N LEU A 262 -4.20 7.90 -32.88
CA LEU A 262 -4.07 6.85 -33.89
C LEU A 262 -4.96 7.15 -35.12
N VAL A 263 -6.20 7.57 -34.90
CA VAL A 263 -7.13 7.96 -35.98
C VAL A 263 -6.60 9.19 -36.74
N LEU A 264 -6.13 10.23 -36.03
CA LEU A 264 -5.55 11.41 -36.66
C LEU A 264 -4.31 11.07 -37.48
N THR A 265 -3.44 10.20 -36.98
CA THR A 265 -2.26 9.73 -37.72
C THR A 265 -2.65 9.00 -38.99
N LEU A 266 -3.69 8.15 -38.93
CA LEU A 266 -4.21 7.38 -40.06
C LEU A 266 -4.82 8.29 -41.12
N ILE A 267 -5.56 9.34 -40.71
CA ILE A 267 -6.11 10.36 -41.62
C ILE A 267 -4.97 11.15 -42.28
N CYS A 268 -3.96 11.56 -41.51
CA CYS A 268 -2.81 12.31 -42.01
C CYS A 268 -2.01 11.50 -43.06
N VAL A 269 -1.81 10.21 -42.82
CA VAL A 269 -1.13 9.31 -43.75
C VAL A 269 -2.00 9.08 -45.02
N SER A 270 -3.31 8.89 -44.84
CA SER A 270 -4.25 8.70 -45.94
C SER A 270 -4.35 9.92 -46.86
N THR A 271 -4.46 11.13 -46.28
CA THR A 271 -4.50 12.37 -47.05
C THR A 271 -3.20 12.62 -47.79
N THR A 272 -2.07 12.31 -47.19
CA THR A 272 -0.74 12.43 -47.81
C THR A 272 -0.61 11.46 -49.00
N MET A 273 -1.07 10.20 -48.83
CA MET A 273 -1.07 9.21 -49.88
C MET A 273 -2.03 9.58 -51.04
N MET A 274 -3.23 10.10 -50.69
CA MET A 274 -4.22 10.54 -51.70
C MET A 274 -3.71 11.71 -52.55
N ALA A 275 -3.03 12.70 -51.89
CA ALA A 275 -2.36 13.80 -52.59
C ALA A 275 -1.29 13.30 -53.58
N ILE A 276 -0.57 12.23 -53.24
CA ILE A 276 0.44 11.63 -54.11
C ILE A 276 -0.20 10.95 -55.33
N VAL A 277 -1.35 10.32 -55.15
CA VAL A 277 -2.07 9.63 -56.22
C VAL A 277 -2.74 10.61 -57.20
N THR A 278 -3.36 11.69 -56.69
CA THR A 278 -4.04 12.71 -57.53
C THR A 278 -3.06 13.56 -58.33
N GLU A 279 -1.82 13.76 -57.87
CA GLU A 279 -0.78 14.48 -58.61
C GLU A 279 -0.18 13.67 -59.77
N ARG A 280 -0.54 12.40 -59.89
CA ARG A 280 -0.14 11.49 -61.01
C ARG A 280 -1.16 11.42 -62.16
N ARG A 281 -2.29 12.12 -62.09
CA ARG A 281 -3.21 12.32 -63.20
C ARG A 281 -2.99 13.67 -63.86
#